data_19bd435dd60c86ffc27bd180df26e133
#
_entry.id   19bd435dd60c86ffc27bd180df26e133
#
_cell.length_a   1.000
_cell.length_b   1.000
_cell.length_c   1.000
_cell.angle_alpha   90.00
_cell.angle_beta   90.00
_cell.angle_gamma   90.00
#
_symmetry.space_group_name_H-M   'P 1'
#
loop_
_entity.id
_entity.type
_entity.pdbx_description
1 polymer ?
#
loop_
_entity_poly.entity_id
_entity_poly.type
_entity_poly.pdbx_seq_one_letter_code
_entity_poly.pdbx_strand_id
1 'polypeptide(L)'
;MIVPNERRYQLHSEEANSRIDALLEQLKVPADTRQYYAQMLTTVLKLYEDGADVGDLKITNAALKDLRYAFKVFAPYRGTMKVTVFGSARTGAEDPISVQARAFGRRMVEAGWMVVTGAGDGVMGAAQEGAGRERSFGLNIRLPFEQEANPWIADDPKLINFKYFFLRKLFFLKEADAVCFFPGGFGTFDESFEALTL
;
A
#
# COMPACT_ATOMS: atom_id res chain seq x y z
N MET A 1 2.43 -19.67 -20.75
CA MET A 1 2.59 -21.13 -20.60
C MET A 1 2.24 -21.44 -19.15
N ILE A 2 1.01 -21.91 -18.88
CA ILE A 2 0.52 -22.23 -17.53
C ILE A 2 1.19 -23.52 -17.10
N VAL A 3 1.95 -23.48 -16.01
CA VAL A 3 2.62 -24.65 -15.46
C VAL A 3 1.57 -25.64 -14.95
N PRO A 4 1.55 -26.91 -15.39
CA PRO A 4 0.49 -27.88 -15.02
C PRO A 4 0.45 -28.32 -13.56
N ASN A 5 1.24 -27.71 -12.68
CA ASN A 5 1.42 -28.17 -11.30
C ASN A 5 0.62 -27.37 -10.24
N GLU A 6 -0.17 -26.37 -10.64
CA GLU A 6 -0.98 -25.56 -9.72
C GLU A 6 -2.25 -26.26 -9.21
N ARG A 7 -2.61 -27.41 -9.77
CA ARG A 7 -3.74 -28.23 -9.30
C ARG A 7 -3.54 -28.87 -7.91
N ARG A 8 -2.39 -28.65 -7.25
CA ARG A 8 -2.06 -29.32 -5.98
C ARG A 8 -2.19 -28.44 -4.74
N TYR A 9 -2.48 -27.16 -4.90
CA TYR A 9 -2.71 -26.30 -3.74
C TYR A 9 -4.15 -26.43 -3.26
N GLN A 10 -4.40 -27.48 -2.48
CA GLN A 10 -5.73 -27.89 -2.00
C GLN A 10 -5.66 -28.20 -0.51
N LEU A 11 -6.82 -28.17 0.14
CA LEU A 11 -7.01 -28.69 1.49
C LEU A 11 -6.98 -30.22 1.48
N HIS A 12 -6.73 -30.84 2.61
CA HIS A 12 -6.80 -32.30 2.77
C HIS A 12 -8.21 -32.86 2.50
N SER A 13 -9.25 -32.06 2.73
CA SER A 13 -10.65 -32.42 2.52
C SER A 13 -11.13 -32.10 1.10
N GLU A 14 -11.43 -33.12 0.30
CA GLU A 14 -12.03 -32.94 -1.04
C GLU A 14 -13.40 -32.24 -0.98
N GLU A 15 -14.19 -32.51 0.07
CA GLU A 15 -15.47 -31.84 0.28
C GLU A 15 -15.29 -30.34 0.49
N ALA A 16 -14.29 -29.91 1.29
CA ALA A 16 -13.99 -28.51 1.51
C ALA A 16 -13.54 -27.82 0.21
N ASN A 17 -12.70 -28.46 -0.60
CA ASN A 17 -12.29 -27.95 -1.91
C ASN A 17 -13.50 -27.75 -2.84
N SER A 18 -14.40 -28.75 -2.92
CA SER A 18 -15.62 -28.66 -3.74
C SER A 18 -16.55 -27.53 -3.28
N ARG A 19 -16.63 -27.26 -1.96
CA ARG A 19 -17.42 -26.16 -1.41
C ARG A 19 -16.82 -24.78 -1.77
N ILE A 20 -15.50 -24.65 -1.80
CA ILE A 20 -14.82 -23.42 -2.27
C ILE A 20 -15.19 -23.17 -3.73
N ASP A 21 -15.08 -24.19 -4.59
CA ASP A 21 -15.38 -24.06 -6.02
C ASP A 21 -16.85 -23.68 -6.23
N ALA A 22 -17.78 -24.34 -5.54
CA ALA A 22 -19.22 -24.05 -5.59
C ALA A 22 -19.53 -22.60 -5.14
N LEU A 23 -18.88 -22.11 -4.08
CA LEU A 23 -19.02 -20.73 -3.61
C LEU A 23 -18.59 -19.73 -4.67
N LEU A 24 -17.42 -19.94 -5.30
CA LEU A 24 -16.91 -19.06 -6.33
C LEU A 24 -17.77 -19.06 -7.59
N GLU A 25 -18.38 -20.19 -7.92
CA GLU A 25 -19.35 -20.31 -9.01
C GLU A 25 -20.65 -19.56 -8.69
N GLN A 26 -21.20 -19.75 -7.49
CA GLN A 26 -22.38 -19.03 -7.00
C GLN A 26 -22.19 -17.51 -7.04
N LEU A 27 -21.01 -17.02 -6.67
CA LEU A 27 -20.65 -15.60 -6.70
C LEU A 27 -20.32 -15.10 -8.12
N LYS A 28 -20.33 -15.98 -9.13
CA LYS A 28 -20.02 -15.69 -10.53
C LYS A 28 -18.63 -15.03 -10.69
N VAL A 29 -17.66 -15.51 -9.91
CA VAL A 29 -16.29 -15.02 -10.02
C VAL A 29 -15.75 -15.35 -11.43
N PRO A 30 -15.19 -14.35 -12.17
CA PRO A 30 -14.68 -14.55 -13.53
C PRO A 30 -13.64 -15.66 -13.60
N ALA A 31 -13.63 -16.42 -14.73
CA ALA A 31 -12.80 -17.61 -14.87
C ALA A 31 -11.29 -17.32 -14.82
N ASP A 32 -10.87 -16.16 -15.33
CA ASP A 32 -9.48 -15.69 -15.35
C ASP A 32 -8.91 -15.37 -13.98
N THR A 33 -9.77 -15.01 -13.02
CA THR A 33 -9.37 -14.66 -11.64
C THR A 33 -9.76 -15.73 -10.62
N ARG A 34 -10.64 -16.67 -10.98
CA ARG A 34 -11.22 -17.68 -10.06
C ARG A 34 -10.15 -18.49 -9.33
N GLN A 35 -9.10 -18.91 -10.03
CA GLN A 35 -8.01 -19.67 -9.43
C GLN A 35 -7.32 -18.92 -8.26
N TYR A 36 -7.13 -17.60 -8.37
CA TYR A 36 -6.51 -16.81 -7.30
C TYR A 36 -7.41 -16.70 -6.07
N TYR A 37 -8.72 -16.54 -6.26
CA TYR A 37 -9.67 -16.56 -5.15
C TYR A 37 -9.71 -17.93 -4.47
N ALA A 38 -9.72 -19.03 -5.23
CA ALA A 38 -9.66 -20.38 -4.68
C ALA A 38 -8.38 -20.58 -3.86
N GLN A 39 -7.22 -20.20 -4.39
CA GLN A 39 -5.94 -20.31 -3.69
C GLN A 39 -5.90 -19.44 -2.41
N MET A 40 -6.42 -18.21 -2.45
CA MET A 40 -6.49 -17.35 -1.25
C MET A 40 -7.37 -17.97 -0.17
N LEU A 41 -8.56 -18.50 -0.51
CA LEU A 41 -9.43 -19.17 0.43
C LEU A 41 -8.77 -20.42 1.00
N THR A 42 -8.16 -21.24 0.14
CA THR A 42 -7.38 -22.41 0.55
C THR A 42 -6.26 -22.03 1.49
N THR A 43 -5.48 -20.96 1.19
CA THR A 43 -4.39 -20.47 2.06
C THR A 43 -4.89 -20.10 3.44
N VAL A 44 -6.00 -19.37 3.52
CA VAL A 44 -6.59 -18.98 4.81
C VAL A 44 -7.01 -20.22 5.62
N LEU A 45 -7.61 -21.23 4.97
CA LEU A 45 -8.04 -22.45 5.66
C LEU A 45 -6.86 -23.37 6.01
N LYS A 46 -5.78 -23.36 5.22
CA LYS A 46 -4.55 -24.08 5.55
C LYS A 46 -3.87 -23.57 6.82
N LEU A 47 -4.04 -22.31 7.19
CA LEU A 47 -3.57 -21.83 8.50
C LEU A 47 -4.16 -22.65 9.67
N TYR A 48 -5.39 -23.13 9.53
CA TYR A 48 -6.00 -24.04 10.52
C TYR A 48 -5.38 -25.44 10.45
N GLU A 49 -5.20 -26.00 9.26
CA GLU A 49 -4.54 -27.31 9.08
C GLU A 49 -3.11 -27.30 9.61
N ASP A 50 -2.38 -26.18 9.43
CA ASP A 50 -1.01 -25.99 9.85
C ASP A 50 -0.88 -25.63 11.35
N GLY A 51 -1.99 -25.45 12.07
CA GLY A 51 -2.00 -25.17 13.50
C GLY A 51 -1.61 -23.75 13.88
N ALA A 52 -1.87 -22.78 12.99
CA ALA A 52 -1.61 -21.36 13.26
C ALA A 52 -2.29 -20.88 14.55
N ASP A 53 -1.55 -20.15 15.37
CA ASP A 53 -2.07 -19.61 16.62
C ASP A 53 -2.88 -18.32 16.43
N VAL A 54 -3.45 -17.80 17.52
CA VAL A 54 -4.23 -16.56 17.48
C VAL A 54 -3.39 -15.34 17.05
N GLY A 55 -2.08 -15.35 17.34
CA GLY A 55 -1.15 -14.31 16.92
C GLY A 55 -0.98 -14.29 15.41
N ASP A 56 -0.72 -15.46 14.82
CA ASP A 56 -0.60 -15.65 13.37
C ASP A 56 -1.87 -15.22 12.64
N LEU A 57 -3.02 -15.62 13.15
CA LEU A 57 -4.32 -15.27 12.58
C LEU A 57 -4.58 -13.75 12.65
N LYS A 58 -4.21 -13.09 13.75
CA LYS A 58 -4.32 -11.62 13.88
C LYS A 58 -3.45 -10.89 12.86
N ILE A 59 -2.21 -11.36 12.64
CA ILE A 59 -1.29 -10.77 11.66
C ILE A 59 -1.86 -10.93 10.26
N THR A 60 -2.19 -12.15 9.86
CA THR A 60 -2.72 -12.45 8.53
C THR A 60 -4.00 -11.68 8.23
N ASN A 61 -4.96 -11.69 9.18
CA ASN A 61 -6.22 -10.98 9.01
C ASN A 61 -6.04 -9.46 8.86
N ALA A 62 -5.14 -8.86 9.65
CA ALA A 62 -4.86 -7.43 9.54
C ALA A 62 -4.17 -7.11 8.20
N ALA A 63 -3.20 -7.93 7.78
CA ALA A 63 -2.51 -7.76 6.50
C ALA A 63 -3.47 -7.84 5.31
N LEU A 64 -4.34 -8.84 5.27
CA LEU A 64 -5.37 -8.98 4.22
C LEU A 64 -6.34 -7.80 4.18
N LYS A 65 -6.75 -7.28 5.33
CA LYS A 65 -7.62 -6.10 5.40
C LYS A 65 -6.95 -4.85 4.87
N ASP A 66 -5.69 -4.63 5.24
CA ASP A 66 -4.91 -3.48 4.78
C ASP A 66 -4.67 -3.55 3.26
N LEU A 67 -4.26 -4.73 2.74
CA LEU A 67 -4.11 -4.98 1.30
C LEU A 67 -5.39 -4.67 0.54
N ARG A 68 -6.51 -5.27 0.97
CA ARG A 68 -7.82 -5.05 0.32
C ARG A 68 -8.23 -3.59 0.33
N TYR A 69 -8.04 -2.90 1.45
CA TYR A 69 -8.41 -1.49 1.58
C TYR A 69 -7.54 -0.61 0.67
N ALA A 70 -6.23 -0.81 0.67
CA ALA A 70 -5.33 -0.06 -0.19
C ALA A 70 -5.63 -0.29 -1.68
N PHE A 71 -5.85 -1.53 -2.12
CA PHE A 71 -6.28 -1.81 -3.50
C PHE A 71 -7.57 -1.08 -3.87
N LYS A 72 -8.54 -1.04 -2.95
CA LYS A 72 -9.80 -0.30 -3.16
C LYS A 72 -9.57 1.20 -3.35
N VAL A 73 -8.70 1.80 -2.52
CA VAL A 73 -8.42 3.24 -2.55
C VAL A 73 -7.66 3.63 -3.83
N PHE A 74 -6.68 2.82 -4.25
CA PHE A 74 -5.91 3.07 -5.47
C PHE A 74 -6.64 2.73 -6.78
N ALA A 75 -7.63 1.84 -6.74
CA ALA A 75 -8.31 1.35 -7.94
C ALA A 75 -8.80 2.44 -8.91
N PRO A 76 -9.43 3.55 -8.47
CA PRO A 76 -9.89 4.62 -9.36
C PRO A 76 -8.75 5.37 -10.06
N TYR A 77 -7.52 5.24 -9.57
CA TYR A 77 -6.35 6.02 -10.01
C TYR A 77 -5.29 5.18 -10.73
N ARG A 78 -5.61 3.96 -11.16
CA ARG A 78 -4.66 3.04 -11.84
C ARG A 78 -4.08 3.61 -13.12
N GLY A 79 -4.84 4.43 -13.84
CA GLY A 79 -4.40 5.06 -15.08
C GLY A 79 -3.65 6.40 -14.89
N THR A 80 -3.44 6.84 -13.63
CA THR A 80 -2.74 8.09 -13.34
C THR A 80 -1.35 7.80 -12.80
N MET A 81 -0.34 8.40 -13.41
CA MET A 81 1.05 8.28 -12.95
C MET A 81 1.23 8.88 -11.54
N LYS A 82 2.04 8.26 -10.75
CA LYS A 82 2.27 8.63 -9.35
C LYS A 82 3.75 8.67 -9.04
N VAL A 83 4.17 9.66 -8.27
CA VAL A 83 5.52 9.75 -7.71
C VAL A 83 5.46 9.62 -6.21
N THR A 84 6.23 8.68 -5.65
CA THR A 84 6.44 8.59 -4.20
C THR A 84 7.56 9.54 -3.80
N VAL A 85 7.31 10.35 -2.77
CA VAL A 85 8.26 11.33 -2.24
C VAL A 85 8.66 10.97 -0.82
N PHE A 86 9.95 10.77 -0.61
CA PHE A 86 10.57 10.54 0.68
C PHE A 86 11.48 11.71 1.07
N GLY A 87 11.60 11.96 2.37
CA GLY A 87 12.47 12.99 2.91
C GLY A 87 12.23 13.22 4.40
N SER A 88 12.98 14.17 4.97
CA SER A 88 12.90 14.49 6.39
C SER A 88 11.50 14.95 6.82
N ALA A 89 10.99 14.39 7.90
CA ALA A 89 9.78 14.87 8.57
C ALA A 89 10.02 16.10 9.49
N ARG A 90 11.28 16.54 9.62
CA ARG A 90 11.69 17.56 10.61
C ARG A 90 12.05 18.90 9.99
N THR A 91 12.05 19.05 8.66
CA THR A 91 12.34 20.32 7.99
C THR A 91 11.20 21.31 8.26
N GLY A 92 11.57 22.54 8.58
CA GLY A 92 10.59 23.63 8.72
C GLY A 92 9.98 24.06 7.39
N ALA A 93 8.87 24.77 7.43
CA ALA A 93 8.15 25.21 6.22
C ALA A 93 9.00 26.12 5.31
N GLU A 94 9.85 26.95 5.90
CA GLU A 94 10.73 27.89 5.18
C GLU A 94 12.13 27.32 4.84
N ASP A 95 12.38 26.06 5.23
CA ASP A 95 13.62 25.38 4.87
C ASP A 95 13.71 25.26 3.33
N PRO A 96 14.86 25.56 2.71
CA PRO A 96 15.03 25.43 1.26
C PRO A 96 14.62 24.05 0.71
N ILE A 97 14.81 22.99 1.49
CA ILE A 97 14.40 21.63 1.12
C ILE A 97 12.87 21.55 1.05
N SER A 98 12.15 22.10 2.03
CA SER A 98 10.67 22.13 2.04
C SER A 98 10.12 23.01 0.92
N VAL A 99 10.75 24.16 0.67
CA VAL A 99 10.40 25.04 -0.47
C VAL A 99 10.55 24.30 -1.80
N GLN A 100 11.64 23.56 -1.96
CA GLN A 100 11.88 22.76 -3.16
C GLN A 100 10.88 21.60 -3.28
N ALA A 101 10.55 20.91 -2.18
CA ALA A 101 9.57 19.82 -2.16
C ALA A 101 8.17 20.32 -2.54
N ARG A 102 7.77 21.48 -2.04
CA ARG A 102 6.52 22.15 -2.44
C ARG A 102 6.48 22.49 -3.92
N ALA A 103 7.55 23.06 -4.45
CA ALA A 103 7.68 23.36 -5.88
C ALA A 103 7.64 22.07 -6.73
N PHE A 104 8.31 21.01 -6.28
CA PHE A 104 8.28 19.70 -6.93
C PHE A 104 6.85 19.13 -6.98
N GLY A 105 6.13 19.10 -5.86
CA GLY A 105 4.74 18.62 -5.80
C GLY A 105 3.84 19.35 -6.81
N ARG A 106 3.95 20.67 -6.89
CA ARG A 106 3.20 21.49 -7.85
C ARG A 106 3.52 21.09 -9.28
N ARG A 107 4.81 20.98 -9.63
CA ARG A 107 5.23 20.60 -10.98
C ARG A 107 4.79 19.20 -11.39
N MET A 108 4.76 18.25 -10.45
CA MET A 108 4.26 16.91 -10.73
C MET A 108 2.77 16.94 -11.09
N VAL A 109 1.97 17.74 -10.39
CA VAL A 109 0.54 17.92 -10.72
C VAL A 109 0.33 18.63 -12.05
N GLU A 110 1.11 19.65 -12.35
CA GLU A 110 1.12 20.34 -13.67
C GLU A 110 1.43 19.34 -14.80
N ALA A 111 2.27 18.33 -14.55
CA ALA A 111 2.57 17.24 -15.48
C ALA A 111 1.52 16.11 -15.48
N GLY A 112 0.41 16.24 -14.75
CA GLY A 112 -0.68 15.27 -14.67
C GLY A 112 -0.48 14.14 -13.66
N TRP A 113 0.58 14.15 -12.87
CA TRP A 113 0.90 13.14 -11.87
C TRP A 113 0.16 13.35 -10.54
N MET A 114 0.18 12.33 -9.71
CA MET A 114 -0.20 12.41 -8.30
C MET A 114 1.03 12.19 -7.41
N VAL A 115 0.98 12.74 -6.20
CA VAL A 115 2.05 12.63 -5.20
C VAL A 115 1.63 11.64 -4.10
N VAL A 116 2.51 10.72 -3.77
CA VAL A 116 2.36 9.76 -2.68
C VAL A 116 3.41 10.04 -1.61
N THR A 117 3.03 10.17 -0.36
CA THR A 117 3.96 10.37 0.76
C THR A 117 3.60 9.52 1.97
N GLY A 118 4.47 9.52 2.98
CA GLY A 118 4.19 8.91 4.29
C GLY A 118 3.20 9.68 5.18
N ALA A 119 2.61 10.76 4.68
CA ALA A 119 1.66 11.61 5.38
C ALA A 119 2.21 12.37 6.60
N GLY A 120 3.52 12.35 6.86
CA GLY A 120 4.16 13.14 7.92
C GLY A 120 4.39 14.60 7.51
N ASP A 121 4.97 15.37 8.43
CA ASP A 121 5.36 16.75 8.20
C ASP A 121 6.64 16.91 7.34
N GLY A 122 7.21 18.10 7.35
CA GLY A 122 8.45 18.42 6.67
C GLY A 122 8.34 18.26 5.15
N VAL A 123 9.27 17.55 4.54
CA VAL A 123 9.30 17.30 3.09
C VAL A 123 8.00 16.68 2.57
N MET A 124 7.42 15.72 3.32
CA MET A 124 6.20 15.03 2.92
C MET A 124 5.01 15.98 2.90
N GLY A 125 4.83 16.77 3.96
CA GLY A 125 3.78 17.78 4.03
C GLY A 125 3.96 18.87 2.98
N ALA A 126 5.20 19.35 2.77
CA ALA A 126 5.50 20.35 1.74
C ALA A 126 5.19 19.85 0.31
N ALA A 127 5.55 18.60 -0.01
CA ALA A 127 5.23 18.01 -1.30
C ALA A 127 3.71 17.90 -1.52
N GLN A 128 2.95 17.51 -0.49
CA GLN A 128 1.48 17.44 -0.54
C GLN A 128 0.82 18.81 -0.57
N GLU A 129 1.39 19.81 0.12
CA GLU A 129 0.96 21.20 -0.01
C GLU A 129 1.05 21.68 -1.46
N GLY A 130 2.18 21.41 -2.10
CA GLY A 130 2.41 21.78 -3.50
C GLY A 130 1.50 21.05 -4.48
N ALA A 131 1.22 19.78 -4.23
CA ALA A 131 0.34 18.94 -5.05
C ALA A 131 -1.16 19.24 -4.83
N GLY A 132 -1.52 19.66 -3.64
CA GLY A 132 -2.91 19.79 -3.21
C GLY A 132 -3.56 18.46 -2.83
N ARG A 133 -4.61 18.54 -2.02
CA ARG A 133 -5.31 17.38 -1.45
C ARG A 133 -5.83 16.40 -2.51
N GLU A 134 -6.41 16.91 -3.59
CA GLU A 134 -7.03 16.06 -4.62
C GLU A 134 -6.01 15.20 -5.36
N ARG A 135 -4.78 15.66 -5.47
CA ARG A 135 -3.68 15.00 -6.17
C ARG A 135 -2.67 14.32 -5.24
N SER A 136 -3.04 14.13 -3.98
CA SER A 136 -2.18 13.53 -2.96
C SER A 136 -2.73 12.22 -2.43
N PHE A 137 -1.81 11.28 -2.12
CA PHE A 137 -2.05 10.09 -1.32
C PHE A 137 -1.18 10.14 -0.07
N GLY A 138 -1.74 9.74 1.06
CA GLY A 138 -1.00 9.54 2.30
C GLY A 138 -0.96 8.07 2.68
N LEU A 139 0.24 7.49 2.83
CA LEU A 139 0.43 6.13 3.32
C LEU A 139 0.98 6.21 4.74
N ASN A 140 0.11 6.27 5.72
CA ASN A 140 0.47 6.40 7.12
C ASN A 140 0.66 5.03 7.78
N ILE A 141 1.32 5.01 8.94
CA ILE A 141 1.49 3.83 9.80
C ILE A 141 0.80 4.07 11.14
N ARG A 142 0.05 3.09 11.62
CA ARG A 142 -0.55 3.14 12.96
C ARG A 142 0.52 2.79 13.99
N LEU A 143 1.00 3.80 14.69
CA LEU A 143 1.90 3.63 15.83
C LEU A 143 1.13 3.68 17.15
N PRO A 144 1.66 3.08 18.24
CA PRO A 144 1.06 3.19 19.57
C PRO A 144 0.96 4.63 20.09
N PHE A 145 1.81 5.51 19.58
CA PHE A 145 1.78 6.96 19.81
C PHE A 145 1.30 7.59 18.50
N GLU A 146 0.15 8.25 18.53
CA GLU A 146 -0.48 8.81 17.35
C GLU A 146 0.45 9.80 16.64
N GLN A 147 0.91 9.41 15.46
CA GLN A 147 1.48 10.35 14.50
C GLN A 147 0.31 10.84 13.65
N GLU A 148 -0.15 12.03 13.90
CA GLU A 148 -1.17 12.67 13.09
C GLU A 148 -0.67 12.86 11.66
N ALA A 149 -1.57 12.67 10.71
CA ALA A 149 -1.27 13.00 9.32
C ALA A 149 -1.20 14.52 9.15
N ASN A 150 -0.33 15.00 8.28
CA ASN A 150 -0.25 16.42 7.99
C ASN A 150 -1.59 16.97 7.44
N PRO A 151 -1.86 18.28 7.58
CA PRO A 151 -3.16 18.87 7.26
C PRO A 151 -3.57 18.78 5.79
N TRP A 152 -2.61 18.55 4.90
CA TRP A 152 -2.86 18.45 3.46
C TRP A 152 -3.53 17.14 3.05
N ILE A 153 -3.45 16.09 3.89
CA ILE A 153 -4.03 14.77 3.62
C ILE A 153 -4.90 14.23 4.76
N ALA A 154 -4.88 14.88 5.94
CA ALA A 154 -5.71 14.47 7.07
C ALA A 154 -7.19 14.37 6.66
N ASP A 155 -7.88 13.33 7.13
CA ASP A 155 -9.31 13.04 6.86
C ASP A 155 -9.68 12.84 5.37
N ASP A 156 -8.70 12.69 4.48
CA ASP A 156 -8.96 12.42 3.07
C ASP A 156 -9.13 10.91 2.84
N PRO A 157 -10.07 10.47 1.97
CA PRO A 157 -10.22 9.06 1.61
C PRO A 157 -8.96 8.40 1.03
N LYS A 158 -8.00 9.18 0.54
CA LYS A 158 -6.71 8.72 0.03
C LYS A 158 -5.63 8.63 1.12
N LEU A 159 -5.98 8.90 2.39
CA LEU A 159 -5.14 8.60 3.54
C LEU A 159 -5.36 7.15 3.96
N ILE A 160 -4.35 6.32 3.79
CA ILE A 160 -4.38 4.90 4.14
C ILE A 160 -3.52 4.68 5.38
N ASN A 161 -4.10 4.12 6.44
CA ASN A 161 -3.41 3.82 7.68
C ASN A 161 -3.08 2.33 7.76
N PHE A 162 -1.83 1.96 7.49
CA PHE A 162 -1.34 0.59 7.59
C PHE A 162 -1.03 0.19 9.03
N LYS A 163 -1.25 -1.07 9.34
CA LYS A 163 -0.84 -1.66 10.62
C LYS A 163 0.61 -2.14 10.62
N TYR A 164 1.11 -2.55 9.45
CA TYR A 164 2.46 -3.12 9.32
C TYR A 164 3.31 -2.35 8.32
N PHE A 165 4.57 -2.11 8.69
CA PHE A 165 5.53 -1.37 7.86
C PHE A 165 5.76 -2.01 6.50
N PHE A 166 5.88 -3.34 6.43
CA PHE A 166 6.16 -4.03 5.18
C PHE A 166 5.06 -3.83 4.12
N LEU A 167 3.80 -3.74 4.54
CA LEU A 167 2.70 -3.44 3.61
C LEU A 167 2.76 -1.99 3.12
N ARG A 168 2.99 -1.06 4.03
CA ARG A 168 3.17 0.35 3.68
C ARG A 168 4.28 0.54 2.66
N LYS A 169 5.44 -0.09 2.90
CA LYS A 169 6.59 -0.06 2.00
C LYS A 169 6.27 -0.65 0.64
N LEU A 170 5.57 -1.80 0.60
CA LEU A 170 5.10 -2.39 -0.64
C LEU A 170 4.29 -1.39 -1.48
N PHE A 171 3.36 -0.66 -0.87
CA PHE A 171 2.50 0.28 -1.60
C PHE A 171 3.21 1.55 -2.06
N PHE A 172 4.25 2.00 -1.37
CA PHE A 172 5.08 3.09 -1.85
C PHE A 172 5.74 2.80 -3.20
N LEU A 173 6.09 1.55 -3.46
CA LEU A 173 6.75 1.14 -4.70
C LEU A 173 5.75 0.60 -5.72
N LYS A 174 4.82 -0.26 -5.30
CA LYS A 174 3.85 -0.89 -6.19
C LYS A 174 2.96 0.11 -6.94
N GLU A 175 2.58 1.21 -6.31
CA GLU A 175 1.66 2.19 -6.89
C GLU A 175 2.38 3.38 -7.53
N ALA A 176 3.71 3.44 -7.43
CA ALA A 176 4.51 4.53 -7.98
C ALA A 176 5.10 4.19 -9.34
N ASP A 177 5.13 5.16 -10.22
CA ASP A 177 5.85 5.12 -11.50
C ASP A 177 7.25 5.75 -11.37
N ALA A 178 7.47 6.51 -10.30
CA ALA A 178 8.77 7.09 -9.94
C ALA A 178 8.88 7.29 -8.44
N VAL A 179 10.13 7.35 -7.96
CA VAL A 179 10.46 7.66 -6.56
C VAL A 179 11.40 8.85 -6.53
N CYS A 180 11.11 9.80 -5.65
CA CYS A 180 11.92 10.99 -5.44
C CYS A 180 12.39 11.06 -3.99
N PHE A 181 13.70 11.22 -3.79
CA PHE A 181 14.33 11.35 -2.49
C PHE A 181 14.81 12.76 -2.26
N PHE A 182 14.35 13.37 -1.18
CA PHE A 182 14.87 14.59 -0.62
C PHE A 182 15.80 14.27 0.57
N PRO A 183 16.68 15.19 0.97
CA PRO A 183 17.50 15.01 2.16
C PRO A 183 16.68 14.59 3.37
N GLY A 184 17.17 13.60 4.13
CA GLY A 184 16.48 13.06 5.28
C GLY A 184 17.36 12.22 6.19
N GLY A 185 16.77 11.65 7.23
CA GLY A 185 17.45 10.82 8.20
C GLY A 185 17.39 9.31 7.86
N PHE A 186 17.59 8.48 8.89
CA PHE A 186 17.63 7.02 8.75
C PHE A 186 16.38 6.41 8.12
N GLY A 187 15.18 6.93 8.40
CA GLY A 187 13.96 6.46 7.77
C GLY A 187 13.95 6.68 6.26
N THR A 188 14.45 7.86 5.80
CA THR A 188 14.59 8.15 4.37
C THR A 188 15.63 7.21 3.73
N PHE A 189 16.74 6.91 4.40
CA PHE A 189 17.73 5.94 3.92
C PHE A 189 17.17 4.52 3.83
N ASP A 190 16.40 4.08 4.83
CA ASP A 190 15.75 2.77 4.84
C ASP A 190 14.86 2.60 3.60
N GLU A 191 14.01 3.57 3.31
CA GLU A 191 13.13 3.57 2.16
C GLU A 191 13.91 3.72 0.83
N SER A 192 15.02 4.47 0.83
CA SER A 192 15.88 4.62 -0.34
C SER A 192 16.56 3.31 -0.73
N PHE A 193 17.15 2.62 0.23
CA PHE A 193 17.83 1.34 -0.02
C PHE A 193 16.84 0.26 -0.46
N GLU A 194 15.64 0.22 0.13
CA GLU A 194 14.60 -0.71 -0.30
C GLU A 194 14.18 -0.44 -1.75
N ALA A 195 13.94 0.81 -2.12
CA ALA A 195 13.58 1.16 -3.50
C ALA A 195 14.68 0.87 -4.53
N LEU A 196 15.94 0.90 -4.11
CA LEU A 196 17.08 0.57 -4.98
C LEU A 196 17.32 -0.93 -5.12
N THR A 197 16.78 -1.75 -4.24
CA THR A 197 16.98 -3.20 -4.22
C THR A 197 15.80 -3.99 -4.82
N LEU A 198 14.68 -3.35 -5.04
CA LEU A 198 13.47 -3.92 -5.67
C LEU A 198 13.35 -3.47 -7.13
#